data_954e20b757abd6bcddb59eba7ccda403
#
_entry.id   954e20b757abd6bcddb59eba7ccda403
#
_cell.length_a   1.000
_cell.length_b   1.000
_cell.length_c   1.000
_cell.angle_alpha   90.00
_cell.angle_beta   90.00
_cell.angle_gamma   90.00
#
_symmetry.space_group_name_H-M   'P 1'
#
loop_
_entity.id
_entity.type
_entity.pdbx_description
1 polymer ?
#
loop_
_entity_poly.entity_id
_entity_poly.type
_entity_poly.pdbx_seq_one_letter_code
_entity_poly.pdbx_strand_id
1 'polypeptide(L)'
;MRIRPRFFVGVGLIVIAIGYLIFSAIRTTSEYYLTVSEVAARQANLGGQALRVAGRVKAGTINWDPDSLTLKFEIVPIPDIDAAGDVKPVVATDPVSFRVVCAGEPKPDMFAPGRDVIVEGKLGADGAIAATQVMTSCPSKYKPKQSQ
;
A
#
# COMPACT_ATOMS: atom_id res chain seq x y z
N MET A 1 -53.12 -11.84 -13.33
CA MET A 1 -52.41 -12.33 -12.12
C MET A 1 -52.33 -11.22 -11.11
N ARG A 2 -53.06 -11.29 -10.00
CA ARG A 2 -52.95 -10.29 -8.91
C ARG A 2 -51.72 -10.68 -8.06
N ILE A 3 -50.60 -10.03 -8.34
CA ILE A 3 -49.36 -10.21 -7.52
C ILE A 3 -49.67 -9.62 -6.15
N ARG A 4 -49.59 -10.44 -5.11
CA ARG A 4 -49.91 -10.04 -3.74
C ARG A 4 -48.87 -9.01 -3.25
N PRO A 5 -49.31 -7.90 -2.60
CA PRO A 5 -48.40 -6.83 -2.16
C PRO A 5 -47.28 -7.33 -1.22
N ARG A 6 -47.49 -8.44 -0.56
CA ARG A 6 -46.48 -9.12 0.29
C ARG A 6 -45.24 -9.55 -0.50
N PHE A 7 -45.39 -9.88 -1.80
CA PHE A 7 -44.28 -10.26 -2.66
C PHE A 7 -43.33 -9.07 -2.94
N PHE A 8 -43.92 -7.88 -3.19
CA PHE A 8 -43.12 -6.68 -3.41
C PHE A 8 -42.33 -6.23 -2.17
N VAL A 9 -42.91 -6.44 -0.97
CA VAL A 9 -42.20 -6.17 0.30
C VAL A 9 -41.02 -7.09 0.45
N GLY A 10 -41.16 -8.40 0.17
CA GLY A 10 -40.07 -9.36 0.26
C GLY A 10 -38.93 -9.06 -0.74
N VAL A 11 -39.30 -8.78 -2.00
CA VAL A 11 -38.33 -8.41 -3.04
C VAL A 11 -37.59 -7.10 -2.68
N GLY A 12 -38.33 -6.09 -2.19
CA GLY A 12 -37.73 -4.83 -1.75
C GLY A 12 -36.72 -5.01 -0.63
N LEU A 13 -37.01 -5.87 0.34
CA LEU A 13 -36.12 -6.17 1.46
C LEU A 13 -34.83 -6.86 1.00
N ILE A 14 -34.93 -7.78 0.03
CA ILE A 14 -33.77 -8.46 -0.54
C ILE A 14 -32.88 -7.45 -1.32
N VAL A 15 -33.49 -6.57 -2.12
CA VAL A 15 -32.74 -5.55 -2.90
C VAL A 15 -32.00 -4.60 -1.95
N ILE A 16 -32.64 -4.17 -0.86
CA ILE A 16 -32.00 -3.31 0.15
C ILE A 16 -30.84 -4.05 0.83
N ALA A 17 -31.03 -5.31 1.19
CA ALA A 17 -29.97 -6.11 1.83
C ALA A 17 -28.77 -6.30 0.89
N ILE A 18 -29.00 -6.62 -0.38
CA ILE A 18 -27.95 -6.75 -1.38
C ILE A 18 -27.23 -5.41 -1.59
N GLY A 19 -27.98 -4.32 -1.72
CA GLY A 19 -27.40 -2.97 -1.85
C GLY A 19 -26.53 -2.59 -0.65
N TYR A 20 -26.96 -2.90 0.56
CA TYR A 20 -26.20 -2.68 1.76
C TYR A 20 -24.90 -3.51 1.80
N LEU A 21 -24.96 -4.79 1.39
CA LEU A 21 -23.79 -5.66 1.34
C LEU A 21 -22.76 -5.17 0.31
N ILE A 22 -23.20 -4.77 -0.89
CA ILE A 22 -22.34 -4.22 -1.93
C ILE A 22 -21.69 -2.92 -1.43
N PHE A 23 -22.45 -2.03 -0.85
CA PHE A 23 -21.94 -0.77 -0.31
C PHE A 23 -20.93 -0.98 0.82
N SER A 24 -21.20 -1.94 1.71
CA SER A 24 -20.28 -2.32 2.78
C SER A 24 -19.00 -2.92 2.24
N ALA A 25 -19.08 -3.82 1.25
CA ALA A 25 -17.94 -4.44 0.60
C ALA A 25 -17.02 -3.41 -0.07
N ILE A 26 -17.59 -2.44 -0.81
CA ILE A 26 -16.81 -1.39 -1.48
C ILE A 26 -16.04 -0.54 -0.46
N ARG A 27 -16.65 -0.20 0.66
CA ARG A 27 -15.98 0.59 1.71
C ARG A 27 -14.81 -0.14 2.36
N THR A 28 -14.89 -1.46 2.47
CA THR A 28 -13.86 -2.27 3.14
C THR A 28 -12.69 -2.62 2.20
N THR A 29 -12.93 -2.63 0.88
CA THR A 29 -11.94 -3.12 -0.12
C THR A 29 -11.15 -2.01 -0.81
N SER A 30 -11.42 -0.74 -0.51
CA SER A 30 -10.66 0.39 -1.09
C SER A 30 -9.27 0.50 -0.43
N GLU A 31 -8.39 -0.45 -0.72
CA GLU A 31 -6.96 -0.30 -0.47
C GLU A 31 -6.39 0.68 -1.49
N TYR A 32 -6.08 1.88 -1.04
CA TYR A 32 -5.42 2.88 -1.88
C TYR A 32 -3.96 2.48 -2.11
N TYR A 33 -3.61 2.17 -3.36
CA TYR A 33 -2.23 2.12 -3.80
C TYR A 33 -1.69 3.54 -3.90
N LEU A 34 -0.74 3.87 -3.05
CA LEU A 34 -0.13 5.19 -2.97
C LEU A 34 1.38 5.08 -3.11
N THR A 35 1.98 6.08 -3.72
CA THR A 35 3.43 6.29 -3.65
C THR A 35 3.78 7.04 -2.36
N VAL A 36 5.04 6.96 -1.94
CA VAL A 36 5.55 7.71 -0.77
C VAL A 36 5.24 9.20 -0.89
N SER A 37 5.37 9.77 -2.09
CA SER A 37 5.08 11.19 -2.36
C SER A 37 3.61 11.53 -2.18
N GLU A 38 2.70 10.65 -2.61
CA GLU A 38 1.25 10.85 -2.45
C GLU A 38 0.81 10.73 -1.00
N VAL A 39 1.41 9.81 -0.23
CA VAL A 39 1.17 9.69 1.21
C VAL A 39 1.57 10.98 1.92
N ALA A 40 2.72 11.56 1.56
CA ALA A 40 3.18 12.82 2.12
C ALA A 40 2.22 13.99 1.82
N ALA A 41 1.74 14.07 0.56
CA ALA A 41 0.83 15.13 0.14
C ALA A 41 -0.56 15.04 0.80
N ARG A 42 -0.99 13.83 1.20
CA ARG A 42 -2.34 13.57 1.73
C ARG A 42 -2.34 13.09 3.19
N GLN A 43 -1.24 13.20 3.90
CA GLN A 43 -1.03 12.62 5.23
C GLN A 43 -2.18 12.94 6.22
N ALA A 44 -2.69 14.18 6.18
CA ALA A 44 -3.77 14.63 7.06
C ALA A 44 -5.09 13.85 6.85
N ASN A 45 -5.32 13.33 5.65
CA ASN A 45 -6.56 12.64 5.29
C ASN A 45 -6.45 11.11 5.36
N LEU A 46 -5.23 10.58 5.53
CA LEU A 46 -4.96 9.14 5.49
C LEU A 46 -4.82 8.49 6.87
N GLY A 47 -4.87 9.29 7.93
CA GLY A 47 -4.72 8.80 9.31
C GLY A 47 -5.69 7.66 9.64
N GLY A 48 -5.16 6.51 10.05
CA GLY A 48 -5.94 5.34 10.46
C GLY A 48 -6.56 4.52 9.34
N GLN A 49 -6.44 4.94 8.08
CA GLN A 49 -6.92 4.16 6.92
C GLN A 49 -5.92 3.06 6.56
N ALA A 50 -6.44 1.92 6.07
CA ALA A 50 -5.62 0.89 5.47
C ALA A 50 -5.11 1.40 4.12
N LEU A 51 -3.80 1.30 3.91
CA LEU A 51 -3.13 1.78 2.70
C LEU A 51 -2.03 0.80 2.28
N ARG A 52 -1.76 0.80 0.99
CA ARG A 52 -0.60 0.14 0.38
C ARG A 52 0.33 1.19 -0.17
N VAL A 53 1.54 1.22 0.34
CA VAL A 53 2.56 2.21 -0.06
C VAL A 53 3.68 1.53 -0.80
N ALA A 54 3.91 1.96 -2.04
CA ALA A 54 5.08 1.57 -2.79
C ALA A 54 6.23 2.54 -2.50
N GLY A 55 7.38 1.99 -2.13
CA GLY A 55 8.57 2.78 -1.80
C GLY A 55 9.84 1.97 -1.93
N ARG A 56 10.98 2.64 -1.84
CA ARG A 56 12.31 2.03 -1.83
C ARG A 56 12.89 2.04 -0.43
N VAL A 57 13.46 0.92 -0.02
CA VAL A 57 14.11 0.78 1.30
C VAL A 57 15.35 1.67 1.35
N LYS A 58 15.38 2.61 2.29
CA LYS A 58 16.52 3.50 2.51
C LYS A 58 17.69 2.73 3.13
N ALA A 59 18.86 2.89 2.58
CA ALA A 59 20.07 2.25 3.08
C ALA A 59 20.40 2.74 4.50
N GLY A 60 20.89 1.82 5.34
CA GLY A 60 21.32 2.14 6.72
C GLY A 60 20.20 2.29 7.74
N THR A 61 18.92 2.07 7.35
CA THR A 61 17.77 2.23 8.27
C THR A 61 17.15 0.93 8.72
N ILE A 62 17.63 -0.21 8.20
CA ILE A 62 17.07 -1.52 8.49
C ILE A 62 17.50 -1.95 9.89
N ASN A 63 16.53 -2.20 10.74
CA ASN A 63 16.70 -2.81 12.06
C ASN A 63 15.77 -4.02 12.14
N TRP A 64 16.35 -5.22 12.24
CA TRP A 64 15.63 -6.47 12.37
C TRP A 64 15.90 -7.10 13.73
N ASP A 65 14.85 -7.37 14.46
CA ASP A 65 14.88 -8.08 15.74
C ASP A 65 14.20 -9.45 15.55
N PRO A 66 14.98 -10.54 15.55
CA PRO A 66 14.44 -11.89 15.35
C PRO A 66 13.65 -12.40 16.56
N ASP A 67 13.93 -11.90 17.78
CA ASP A 67 13.25 -12.38 18.98
C ASP A 67 11.82 -11.85 19.08
N SER A 68 11.62 -10.61 18.71
CA SER A 68 10.29 -9.98 18.66
C SER A 68 9.64 -10.02 17.29
N LEU A 69 10.29 -10.62 16.26
CA LEU A 69 9.86 -10.61 14.86
C LEU A 69 9.48 -9.19 14.40
N THR A 70 10.30 -8.21 14.79
CA THR A 70 10.02 -6.80 14.48
C THR A 70 11.01 -6.25 13.47
N LEU A 71 10.49 -5.82 12.33
CA LEU A 71 11.26 -5.18 11.26
C LEU A 71 10.96 -3.68 11.25
N LYS A 72 12.01 -2.85 11.43
CA LYS A 72 11.92 -1.39 11.35
C LYS A 72 12.84 -0.90 10.23
N PHE A 73 12.34 -0.01 9.40
CA PHE A 73 13.09 0.59 8.30
C PHE A 73 12.43 1.88 7.83
N GLU A 74 13.08 2.60 6.93
CA GLU A 74 12.51 3.77 6.27
C GLU A 74 12.32 3.50 4.78
N ILE A 75 11.23 4.03 4.23
CA ILE A 75 10.96 4.04 2.80
C ILE A 75 11.05 5.45 2.24
N VAL A 76 11.59 5.54 1.04
CA VAL A 76 11.70 6.78 0.25
C VAL A 76 10.97 6.62 -1.07
N PRO A 77 10.65 7.71 -1.79
CA PRO A 77 10.07 7.61 -3.12
C PRO A 77 10.92 6.75 -4.04
N ILE A 78 10.26 5.92 -4.86
CA ILE A 78 10.94 5.21 -5.94
C ILE A 78 11.26 6.25 -7.01
N PRO A 79 12.53 6.40 -7.42
CA PRO A 79 12.88 7.34 -8.48
C PRO A 79 12.20 6.91 -9.79
N ASP A 80 11.58 7.88 -10.47
CA ASP A 80 11.01 7.65 -11.80
C ASP A 80 12.14 7.32 -12.78
N ILE A 81 11.94 6.22 -13.51
CA ILE A 81 12.81 5.85 -14.63
C ILE A 81 12.16 6.44 -15.87
N ASP A 82 12.87 7.31 -16.59
CA ASP A 82 12.38 7.85 -17.86
C ASP A 82 12.35 6.76 -18.96
N ALA A 83 11.72 7.11 -20.09
CA ALA A 83 11.60 6.19 -21.23
C ALA A 83 12.96 5.79 -21.82
N ALA A 84 14.03 6.50 -21.49
CA ALA A 84 15.41 6.20 -21.90
C ALA A 84 16.12 5.25 -20.93
N GLY A 85 15.50 4.93 -19.76
CA GLY A 85 16.10 4.07 -18.74
C GLY A 85 17.02 4.81 -17.78
N ASP A 86 17.09 6.13 -17.86
CA ASP A 86 17.84 6.96 -16.94
C ASP A 86 17.01 7.26 -15.68
N VAL A 87 17.65 7.10 -14.52
CA VAL A 87 17.06 7.45 -13.24
C VAL A 87 16.96 8.96 -13.16
N LYS A 88 15.73 9.51 -13.27
CA LYS A 88 15.53 10.92 -12.97
C LYS A 88 16.02 11.18 -11.55
N PRO A 89 16.95 12.13 -11.35
CA PRO A 89 17.30 12.53 -10.00
C PRO A 89 16.01 13.00 -9.32
N VAL A 90 15.61 12.32 -8.25
CA VAL A 90 14.62 12.88 -7.35
C VAL A 90 15.20 14.20 -6.91
N VAL A 91 14.64 15.30 -7.38
CA VAL A 91 15.05 16.65 -6.94
C VAL A 91 14.75 16.67 -5.46
N ALA A 92 15.80 16.42 -4.70
CA ALA A 92 15.76 16.34 -3.25
C ALA A 92 15.59 17.76 -2.67
N THR A 93 14.36 18.22 -2.70
CA THR A 93 13.91 19.09 -1.64
C THR A 93 13.46 18.16 -0.53
N ASP A 94 14.32 17.89 0.44
CA ASP A 94 14.20 16.94 1.55
C ASP A 94 13.59 15.57 1.16
N PRO A 95 14.34 14.47 1.23
CA PRO A 95 13.81 13.17 0.88
C PRO A 95 12.69 12.81 1.87
N VAL A 96 11.45 12.96 1.41
CA VAL A 96 10.29 12.49 2.17
C VAL A 96 10.52 11.03 2.49
N SER A 97 10.65 10.70 3.77
CA SER A 97 10.78 9.32 4.23
C SER A 97 9.71 8.99 5.24
N PHE A 98 9.22 7.76 5.19
CA PHE A 98 8.30 7.24 6.20
C PHE A 98 8.96 6.09 6.95
N ARG A 99 8.87 6.16 8.27
CA ARG A 99 9.26 5.04 9.13
C ARG A 99 8.21 3.95 9.03
N VAL A 100 8.65 2.73 8.82
CA VAL A 100 7.80 1.53 8.77
C VAL A 100 8.17 0.64 9.95
N VAL A 101 7.16 0.15 10.65
CA VAL A 101 7.28 -0.83 11.72
C VAL A 101 6.37 -2.00 11.39
N CYS A 102 6.95 -3.16 11.15
CA CYS A 102 6.23 -4.42 10.93
C CYS A 102 6.57 -5.37 12.07
N ALA A 103 5.57 -5.84 12.79
CA ALA A 103 5.73 -6.75 13.92
C ALA A 103 4.93 -8.03 13.70
N GLY A 104 5.49 -9.18 14.13
CA GLY A 104 4.83 -10.49 14.04
C GLY A 104 5.00 -11.20 12.70
N GLU A 105 5.71 -10.61 11.74
CA GLU A 105 6.00 -11.22 10.44
C GLU A 105 7.50 -11.49 10.30
N PRO A 106 7.89 -12.62 9.72
CA PRO A 106 9.29 -12.88 9.42
C PRO A 106 9.80 -11.87 8.39
N LYS A 107 11.10 -11.55 8.47
CA LYS A 107 11.71 -10.68 7.46
C LYS A 107 11.55 -11.30 6.06
N PRO A 108 11.00 -10.58 5.08
CA PRO A 108 10.78 -11.11 3.73
C PRO A 108 12.08 -11.56 3.08
N ASP A 109 12.00 -12.62 2.28
CA ASP A 109 13.10 -13.03 1.42
C ASP A 109 13.46 -11.90 0.46
N MET A 110 14.76 -11.74 0.17
CA MET A 110 15.30 -10.69 -0.70
C MET A 110 15.12 -9.24 -0.17
N PHE A 111 14.70 -9.07 1.09
CA PHE A 111 14.63 -7.74 1.69
C PHE A 111 16.05 -7.20 1.93
N ALA A 112 16.39 -6.11 1.23
CA ALA A 112 17.71 -5.50 1.26
C ALA A 112 17.61 -3.97 1.04
N PRO A 113 18.65 -3.22 1.43
CA PRO A 113 18.73 -1.80 1.12
C PRO A 113 18.61 -1.53 -0.39
N GLY A 114 17.90 -0.47 -0.77
CA GLY A 114 17.70 -0.08 -2.16
C GLY A 114 16.69 -0.95 -2.94
N ARG A 115 16.04 -1.90 -2.30
CA ARG A 115 14.96 -2.69 -2.92
C ARG A 115 13.64 -1.96 -2.86
N ASP A 116 12.84 -2.15 -3.89
CA ASP A 116 11.47 -1.65 -3.92
C ASP A 116 10.58 -2.60 -3.16
N VAL A 117 9.74 -2.03 -2.31
CA VAL A 117 8.82 -2.76 -1.43
C VAL A 117 7.42 -2.18 -1.51
N ILE A 118 6.44 -3.03 -1.26
CA ILE A 118 5.06 -2.63 -1.05
C ILE A 118 4.76 -2.91 0.42
N VAL A 119 4.37 -1.87 1.14
CA VAL A 119 4.04 -1.90 2.55
C VAL A 119 2.53 -1.80 2.69
N GLU A 120 1.90 -2.79 3.29
CA GLU A 120 0.49 -2.75 3.69
C GLU A 120 0.40 -2.42 5.17
N GLY A 121 -0.44 -1.46 5.52
CA GLY A 121 -0.58 -1.05 6.91
C GLY A 121 -1.45 0.17 7.10
N LYS A 122 -1.30 0.81 8.24
CA LYS A 122 -2.02 2.04 8.60
C LYS A 122 -1.04 3.14 8.95
N LEU A 123 -1.34 4.36 8.51
CA LEU A 123 -0.57 5.52 8.91
C LEU A 123 -0.95 5.92 10.34
N GLY A 124 0.02 5.90 11.24
CA GLY A 124 -0.13 6.36 12.61
C GLY A 124 -0.15 7.88 12.73
N ALA A 125 -0.63 8.37 13.86
CA ALA A 125 -0.64 9.80 14.17
C ALA A 125 0.77 10.39 14.30
N ASP A 126 1.77 9.55 14.58
CA ASP A 126 3.20 9.89 14.64
C ASP A 126 3.89 9.96 13.27
N GLY A 127 3.13 9.74 12.19
CA GLY A 127 3.65 9.70 10.83
C GLY A 127 4.39 8.41 10.47
N ALA A 128 4.42 7.42 11.35
CA ALA A 128 4.95 6.10 11.04
C ALA A 128 3.88 5.19 10.43
N ILE A 129 4.29 4.28 9.56
CA ILE A 129 3.40 3.25 9.01
C ILE A 129 3.51 2.00 9.87
N ALA A 130 2.42 1.67 10.57
CA ALA A 130 2.27 0.39 11.25
C ALA A 130 1.90 -0.66 10.19
N ALA A 131 2.91 -1.39 9.72
CA ALA A 131 2.76 -2.37 8.66
C ALA A 131 2.21 -3.69 9.21
N THR A 132 1.22 -4.23 8.51
CA THR A 132 0.73 -5.60 8.71
C THR A 132 1.45 -6.58 7.82
N GLN A 133 1.91 -6.15 6.65
CA GLN A 133 2.66 -6.96 5.71
C GLN A 133 3.66 -6.12 4.91
N VAL A 134 4.81 -6.72 4.60
CA VAL A 134 5.83 -6.13 3.73
C VAL A 134 6.15 -7.12 2.61
N MET A 135 5.94 -6.70 1.36
CA MET A 135 6.24 -7.48 0.17
C MET A 135 7.41 -6.86 -0.58
N THR A 136 8.39 -7.66 -0.98
CA THR A 136 9.47 -7.22 -1.85
C THR A 136 9.06 -7.35 -3.30
N SER A 137 9.22 -6.29 -4.08
CA SER A 137 9.08 -6.37 -5.54
C SER A 137 10.26 -7.13 -6.12
N CYS A 138 9.99 -8.25 -6.79
CA CYS A 138 10.98 -8.83 -7.68
C CYS A 138 11.16 -7.88 -8.88
N PRO A 139 12.37 -7.44 -9.21
CA PRO A 139 12.61 -6.74 -10.45
C PRO A 139 12.45 -7.73 -11.60
N SER A 140 11.20 -7.94 -12.04
CA SER A 140 10.93 -8.65 -13.27
C SER A 140 11.52 -7.80 -14.38
N LYS A 141 12.55 -8.32 -15.04
CA LYS A 141 13.15 -7.77 -16.26
C LYS A 141 12.15 -7.91 -17.41
N TYR A 142 11.08 -7.17 -17.38
CA TYR A 142 10.31 -6.89 -18.57
C TYR A 142 11.07 -5.85 -19.38
N LYS A 143 12.08 -6.32 -20.12
CA LYS A 143 12.55 -5.57 -21.30
C LYS A 143 11.49 -5.81 -22.37
N PRO A 144 10.72 -4.80 -22.81
CA PRO A 144 9.91 -4.95 -24.00
C PRO A 144 10.88 -5.25 -25.14
N LYS A 145 10.71 -6.40 -25.79
CA LYS A 145 11.38 -6.68 -27.07
C LYS A 145 10.92 -5.57 -28.02
N GLN A 146 11.84 -4.67 -28.34
CA GLN A 146 11.65 -3.82 -29.49
C GLN A 146 11.58 -4.74 -30.71
N SER A 147 10.39 -4.90 -31.27
CA SER A 147 10.19 -5.52 -32.57
C SER A 147 10.78 -4.57 -33.61
N GLN A 148 11.85 -5.02 -34.27
CA GLN A 148 12.35 -4.44 -35.50
C GLN A 148 11.31 -4.59 -36.61
#